data_84f461c5bb1be80bd1bb8d51fe332aa9
#
_entry.id   84f461c5bb1be80bd1bb8d51fe332aa9
#
_cell.length_a   1.000
_cell.length_b   1.000
_cell.length_c   1.000
_cell.angle_alpha   90.00
_cell.angle_beta   90.00
_cell.angle_gamma   90.00
#
_symmetry.space_group_name_H-M   'P 1'
#
loop_
_entity.id
_entity.type
_entity.pdbx_description
1 polymer ?
#
loop_
_entity_poly.entity_id
_entity_poly.type
_entity_poly.pdbx_seq_one_letter_code
_entity_poly.pdbx_strand_id
1 'polypeptide(L)'
;MKYQDIIEQAIAKIVGYALTKGKDIVIEDLDFKKKKSTTSKRDKNKKYNKMLHLFDYSRYKEIMENSCHRNRVYLNKINPYMTSQIGKQKYSNSKKLNIHQAASYVIARRGQGFKDKYKKIA
;
A
#
# COMPACT_ATOMS: atom_id res chain seq x y z
N MET A 1 10.16 -19.43 13.62
CA MET A 1 8.91 -18.71 13.38
C MET A 1 8.68 -18.59 11.86
N LYS A 2 7.55 -19.03 11.40
CA LYS A 2 7.22 -18.99 9.97
C LYS A 2 6.96 -17.54 9.53
N TYR A 3 7.32 -17.24 8.28
CA TYR A 3 7.13 -15.92 7.67
C TYR A 3 5.68 -15.40 7.83
N GLN A 4 4.71 -16.29 7.64
CA GLN A 4 3.30 -15.96 7.79
C GLN A 4 2.96 -15.47 9.21
N ASP A 5 3.54 -16.10 10.22
CA ASP A 5 3.30 -15.73 11.62
C ASP A 5 3.83 -14.33 11.92
N ILE A 6 4.97 -13.98 11.33
CA ILE A 6 5.55 -12.64 11.47
C ILE A 6 4.62 -11.58 10.86
N ILE A 7 4.09 -11.85 9.67
CA ILE A 7 3.16 -10.94 8.99
C ILE A 7 1.87 -10.80 9.80
N GLU A 8 1.30 -11.89 10.28
CA GLU A 8 0.08 -11.85 11.08
C GLU A 8 0.27 -11.04 12.36
N GLN A 9 1.40 -11.20 13.04
CA GLN A 9 1.70 -10.43 14.24
C GLN A 9 1.87 -8.95 13.93
N ALA A 10 2.56 -8.62 12.84
CA ALA A 10 2.74 -7.23 12.42
C ALA A 10 1.40 -6.56 12.10
N ILE A 11 0.54 -7.26 11.35
CA ILE A 11 -0.79 -6.76 11.00
C ILE A 11 -1.64 -6.60 12.25
N ALA A 12 -1.60 -7.55 13.17
CA ALA A 12 -2.35 -7.47 14.43
C ALA A 12 -1.97 -6.21 15.22
N LYS A 13 -0.68 -5.86 15.25
CA LYS A 13 -0.21 -4.65 15.92
C LYS A 13 -0.73 -3.39 15.24
N ILE A 14 -0.71 -3.35 13.91
CA ILE A 14 -1.20 -2.21 13.14
C ILE A 14 -2.70 -2.01 13.37
N VAL A 15 -3.48 -3.08 13.25
CA VAL A 15 -4.93 -3.03 13.44
C VAL A 15 -5.29 -2.65 14.88
N GLY A 16 -4.57 -3.21 15.85
CA GLY A 16 -4.75 -2.86 17.26
C GLY A 16 -4.47 -1.39 17.54
N TYR A 17 -3.41 -0.85 16.93
CA TYR A 17 -3.08 0.57 17.06
C TYR A 17 -4.19 1.44 16.44
N ALA A 18 -4.66 1.09 15.25
CA ALA A 18 -5.74 1.83 14.59
C ALA A 18 -7.00 1.81 15.44
N LEU A 19 -7.35 0.66 16.00
CA LEU A 19 -8.51 0.52 16.87
C LEU A 19 -8.40 1.42 18.10
N THR A 20 -7.23 1.40 18.75
CA THR A 20 -6.97 2.22 19.93
C THR A 20 -7.09 3.71 19.63
N LYS A 21 -6.64 4.14 18.46
CA LYS A 21 -6.68 5.54 18.05
C LYS A 21 -7.98 5.95 17.37
N GLY A 22 -8.89 5.02 17.15
CA GLY A 22 -10.13 5.30 16.42
C GLY A 22 -9.90 5.72 14.99
N LYS A 23 -8.92 5.11 14.33
CA LYS A 23 -8.52 5.46 12.96
C LYS A 23 -8.81 4.33 11.99
N ASP A 24 -9.10 4.70 10.75
CA ASP A 24 -9.21 3.76 9.64
C ASP A 24 -7.82 3.41 9.12
N ILE A 25 -7.73 2.32 8.36
CA ILE A 25 -6.49 1.91 7.70
C ILE A 25 -6.68 2.10 6.19
N VAL A 26 -5.68 2.67 5.54
CA VAL A 26 -5.65 2.81 4.08
C VAL A 26 -4.47 2.05 3.54
N ILE A 27 -4.72 1.18 2.56
CA ILE A 27 -3.65 0.44 1.88
C ILE A 27 -3.75 0.62 0.37
N GLU A 28 -2.64 0.35 -0.30
CA GLU A 28 -2.61 0.34 -1.76
C GLU A 28 -3.37 -0.86 -2.29
N ASP A 29 -4.15 -0.65 -3.36
CA ASP A 29 -4.75 -1.75 -4.10
C ASP A 29 -3.83 -2.11 -5.27
N LEU A 30 -2.95 -3.08 -5.06
CA LEU A 30 -1.99 -3.49 -6.07
C LEU A 30 -2.60 -4.35 -7.18
N ASP A 31 -3.86 -4.72 -7.07
CA ASP A 31 -4.58 -5.42 -8.14
C ASP A 31 -4.68 -4.54 -9.41
N PHE A 32 -4.65 -3.21 -9.25
CA PHE A 32 -4.56 -2.30 -10.38
C PHE A 32 -3.31 -2.51 -11.21
N LYS A 33 -2.17 -2.78 -10.58
CA LYS A 33 -0.91 -3.04 -11.28
C LYS A 33 -0.94 -4.37 -12.04
N LYS A 34 -1.67 -5.34 -11.54
CA LYS A 34 -1.83 -6.66 -12.16
C LYS A 34 -2.47 -6.57 -13.54
N LYS A 35 -3.44 -5.67 -13.70
CA LYS A 35 -4.17 -5.51 -14.96
C LYS A 35 -3.36 -4.81 -16.05
N LYS A 36 -2.29 -4.12 -15.69
CA LYS A 36 -1.44 -3.32 -16.62
C LYS A 36 -0.10 -3.97 -16.94
N SER A 37 0.20 -5.13 -16.40
CA SER A 37 1.48 -5.77 -16.65
C SER A 37 1.42 -6.58 -17.95
N THR A 38 1.82 -5.93 -19.05
CA THR A 38 2.13 -6.64 -20.28
C THR A 38 3.47 -7.34 -20.10
N THR A 39 3.46 -8.65 -20.24
CA THR A 39 4.66 -9.46 -20.12
C THR A 39 5.42 -9.44 -21.44
N SER A 40 6.59 -8.82 -21.47
CA SER A 40 7.50 -9.04 -22.57
C SER A 40 8.18 -10.40 -22.39
N LYS A 41 8.36 -11.11 -23.49
CA LYS A 41 8.96 -12.44 -23.51
C LYS A 41 10.43 -12.48 -23.00
N ARG A 42 11.02 -11.34 -22.70
CA ARG A 42 12.46 -11.21 -22.39
C ARG A 42 12.81 -11.52 -20.94
N ASP A 43 11.83 -11.67 -20.05
CA ASP A 43 12.13 -11.80 -18.63
C ASP A 43 11.25 -12.82 -17.94
N LYS A 44 11.55 -14.09 -18.19
CA LYS A 44 10.96 -15.19 -17.43
C LYS A 44 11.20 -15.02 -15.92
N ASN A 45 12.38 -14.49 -15.54
CA ASN A 45 12.71 -14.24 -14.14
C ASN A 45 11.94 -13.06 -13.55
N LYS A 46 11.77 -11.99 -14.30
CA LYS A 46 10.92 -10.86 -13.88
C LYS A 46 9.48 -11.27 -13.74
N LYS A 47 8.99 -12.07 -14.67
CA LYS A 47 7.62 -12.58 -14.63
C LYS A 47 7.40 -13.46 -13.40
N TYR A 48 8.35 -14.33 -13.10
CA TYR A 48 8.30 -15.20 -11.93
C TYR A 48 8.33 -14.38 -10.63
N ASN A 49 9.26 -13.44 -10.51
CA ASN A 49 9.35 -12.56 -9.34
C ASN A 49 8.11 -11.72 -9.16
N LYS A 50 7.56 -11.20 -10.25
CA LYS A 50 6.31 -10.43 -10.23
C LYS A 50 5.14 -11.28 -9.75
N MET A 51 5.09 -12.53 -10.18
CA MET A 51 4.08 -13.48 -9.75
C MET A 51 4.19 -13.80 -8.27
N LEU A 52 5.42 -13.98 -7.75
CA LEU A 52 5.66 -14.18 -6.32
C LEU A 52 5.22 -12.97 -5.50
N HIS A 53 5.56 -11.77 -5.94
CA HIS A 53 5.14 -10.54 -5.27
C HIS A 53 3.62 -10.39 -5.24
N LEU A 54 2.94 -10.72 -6.31
CA LEU A 54 1.48 -10.68 -6.37
C LEU A 54 0.85 -11.72 -5.44
N PHE A 55 1.47 -12.89 -5.34
CA PHE A 55 1.01 -13.94 -4.43
C PHE A 55 1.17 -13.51 -2.97
N ASP A 56 2.31 -12.95 -2.61
CA ASP A 56 2.58 -12.42 -1.26
C ASP A 56 1.63 -11.27 -0.93
N TYR A 57 1.35 -10.40 -1.90
CA TYR A 57 0.41 -9.31 -1.71
C TYR A 57 -1.01 -9.82 -1.47
N SER A 58 -1.45 -10.82 -2.23
CA SER A 58 -2.78 -11.39 -2.06
C SER A 58 -2.96 -11.97 -0.66
N ARG A 59 -1.93 -12.63 -0.14
CA ARG A 59 -1.91 -13.18 1.20
C ARG A 59 -1.97 -12.08 2.26
N TYR A 60 -1.13 -11.07 2.10
CA TYR A 60 -1.11 -9.90 2.98
C TYR A 60 -2.47 -9.21 3.03
N LYS A 61 -3.06 -8.99 1.85
CA LYS A 61 -4.37 -8.36 1.71
C LYS A 61 -5.45 -9.14 2.44
N GLU A 62 -5.46 -10.46 2.28
CA GLU A 62 -6.42 -11.34 2.94
C GLU A 62 -6.29 -11.28 4.45
N ILE A 63 -5.07 -11.35 4.98
CA ILE A 63 -4.81 -11.26 6.42
C ILE A 63 -5.27 -9.90 6.96
N MET A 64 -4.95 -8.83 6.23
CA MET A 64 -5.35 -7.48 6.62
C MET A 64 -6.87 -7.32 6.63
N GLU A 65 -7.54 -7.78 5.58
CA GLU A 65 -9.01 -7.71 5.50
C GLU A 65 -9.66 -8.47 6.65
N ASN A 66 -9.19 -9.68 6.93
CA ASN A 66 -9.73 -10.51 8.00
C ASN A 66 -9.51 -9.87 9.37
N SER A 67 -8.31 -9.34 9.63
CA SER A 67 -7.98 -8.70 10.89
C SER A 67 -8.80 -7.43 11.11
N CYS A 68 -8.93 -6.60 10.09
CA CYS A 68 -9.75 -5.39 10.15
C CYS A 68 -11.23 -5.72 10.39
N HIS A 69 -11.74 -6.73 9.69
CA HIS A 69 -13.13 -7.16 9.85
C HIS A 69 -13.41 -7.64 11.28
N ARG A 70 -12.54 -8.49 11.84
CA ARG A 70 -12.69 -9.01 13.20
C ARG A 70 -12.67 -7.90 14.26
N ASN A 71 -11.86 -6.88 14.02
CA ASN A 71 -11.66 -5.79 14.98
C ASN A 71 -12.54 -4.57 14.68
N ARG A 72 -13.38 -4.65 13.67
CA ARG A 72 -14.28 -3.55 13.24
C ARG A 72 -13.53 -2.26 12.91
N VAL A 73 -12.33 -2.42 12.30
CA VAL A 73 -11.54 -1.31 11.78
C VAL A 73 -11.87 -1.20 10.29
N TYR A 74 -12.20 -0.01 9.83
CA TYR A 74 -12.49 0.20 8.40
C TYR A 74 -11.20 0.14 7.59
N LEU A 75 -11.21 -0.64 6.52
CA LEU A 75 -10.09 -0.78 5.60
C LEU A 75 -10.48 -0.19 4.25
N ASN A 76 -9.73 0.83 3.83
CA ASN A 76 -9.91 1.46 2.52
C ASN A 76 -8.74 1.09 1.61
N LYS A 77 -9.05 0.59 0.43
CA LYS A 77 -8.04 0.25 -0.59
C LYS A 77 -8.09 1.30 -1.69
N ILE A 78 -6.97 1.90 -1.99
CA ILE A 78 -6.89 2.99 -2.96
C ILE A 78 -5.95 2.64 -4.11
N ASN A 79 -6.20 3.26 -5.26
CA ASN A 79 -5.32 3.14 -6.42
C ASN A 79 -3.98 3.81 -6.11
N PRO A 80 -2.85 3.07 -6.20
CA PRO A 80 -1.54 3.61 -5.86
C PRO A 80 -0.91 4.46 -6.96
N TYR A 81 -1.64 4.79 -8.02
CA TYR A 81 -1.10 5.50 -9.16
C TYR A 81 -0.40 6.80 -8.75
N MET A 82 0.87 6.92 -9.11
CA MET A 82 1.72 8.10 -8.89
C MET A 82 1.91 8.54 -7.44
N THR A 83 1.58 7.71 -6.46
CA THR A 83 1.72 8.10 -5.04
C THR A 83 3.16 8.41 -4.65
N SER A 84 4.13 7.66 -5.18
CA SER A 84 5.55 7.90 -4.89
C SER A 84 6.03 9.21 -5.50
N GLN A 85 5.67 9.49 -6.74
CA GLN A 85 6.06 10.71 -7.45
C GLN A 85 5.44 11.94 -6.81
N ILE A 86 4.15 11.88 -6.49
CA ILE A 86 3.44 12.96 -5.82
C ILE A 86 4.03 13.21 -4.43
N GLY A 87 4.28 12.16 -3.67
CA GLY A 87 4.87 12.26 -2.34
C GLY A 87 6.23 12.93 -2.39
N LYS A 88 7.08 12.48 -3.30
CA LYS A 88 8.42 13.06 -3.48
C LYS A 88 8.33 14.56 -3.81
N GLN A 89 7.44 14.94 -4.71
CA GLN A 89 7.30 16.32 -5.15
C GLN A 89 6.72 17.24 -4.08
N LYS A 90 5.67 16.78 -3.39
CA LYS A 90 4.88 17.64 -2.50
C LYS A 90 5.31 17.58 -1.04
N TYR A 91 5.72 16.42 -0.55
CA TYR A 91 5.82 16.21 0.90
C TYR A 91 7.20 15.79 1.38
N SER A 92 8.07 15.31 0.50
CA SER A 92 9.39 14.84 0.91
C SER A 92 10.21 15.96 1.55
N ASN A 93 10.28 17.13 0.92
CA ASN A 93 11.04 18.26 1.45
C ASN A 93 10.26 19.04 2.51
N SER A 94 8.98 19.33 2.25
CA SER A 94 8.18 20.19 3.14
C SER A 94 7.89 19.52 4.48
N LYS A 95 7.78 18.18 4.52
CA LYS A 95 7.49 17.43 5.74
C LYS A 95 8.69 16.66 6.25
N LYS A 96 9.86 16.79 5.63
CA LYS A 96 11.08 16.03 5.97
C LYS A 96 10.84 14.53 6.01
N LEU A 97 10.14 14.00 5.02
CA LEU A 97 9.81 12.59 4.91
C LEU A 97 10.70 11.92 3.87
N ASN A 98 11.07 10.66 4.09
CA ASN A 98 11.71 9.88 3.03
C ASN A 98 10.66 9.52 1.97
N ILE A 99 11.12 8.96 0.84
CA ILE A 99 10.26 8.66 -0.31
C ILE A 99 9.10 7.74 0.09
N HIS A 100 9.37 6.73 0.89
CA HIS A 100 8.35 5.77 1.31
C HIS A 100 7.33 6.39 2.27
N GLN A 101 7.80 7.21 3.20
CA GLN A 101 6.92 7.92 4.12
C GLN A 101 6.06 8.94 3.38
N ALA A 102 6.64 9.65 2.41
CA ALA A 102 5.90 10.62 1.60
C ALA A 102 4.83 9.92 0.75
N ALA A 103 5.14 8.77 0.16
CA ALA A 103 4.17 7.98 -0.58
C ALA A 103 3.02 7.52 0.33
N SER A 104 3.33 7.04 1.53
CA SER A 104 2.33 6.63 2.51
C SER A 104 1.41 7.80 2.91
N TYR A 105 1.97 8.98 3.03
CA TYR A 105 1.21 10.19 3.33
C TYR A 105 0.19 10.49 2.22
N VAL A 106 0.62 10.39 0.95
CA VAL A 106 -0.28 10.56 -0.20
C VAL A 106 -1.38 9.49 -0.22
N ILE A 107 -1.02 8.24 0.08
CA ILE A 107 -1.97 7.14 0.14
C ILE A 107 -3.04 7.42 1.20
N ALA A 108 -2.64 7.83 2.40
CA ALA A 108 -3.57 8.16 3.47
C ALA A 108 -4.49 9.31 3.08
N ARG A 109 -3.96 10.36 2.48
CA ARG A 109 -4.74 11.50 2.01
C ARG A 109 -5.74 11.10 0.94
N ARG A 110 -5.32 10.26 0.00
CA ARG A 110 -6.20 9.75 -1.06
C ARG A 110 -7.35 8.92 -0.47
N GLY A 111 -7.06 8.14 0.56
CA GLY A 111 -8.08 7.39 1.29
C GLY A 111 -9.09 8.28 2.00
N GLN A 112 -8.69 9.49 2.35
CA GLN A 112 -9.57 10.50 2.96
C GLN A 112 -10.32 11.35 1.93
N GLY A 113 -10.10 11.10 0.64
CA GLY A 113 -10.77 11.84 -0.43
C GLY A 113 -9.98 13.00 -1.02
N PHE A 114 -8.78 13.26 -0.54
CA PHE A 114 -7.93 14.30 -1.11
C PHE A 114 -7.33 13.81 -2.43
N LYS A 115 -7.22 14.71 -3.41
CA LYS A 115 -6.69 14.40 -4.74
C LYS A 115 -5.45 15.22 -5.02
N ASP A 116 -4.34 14.79 -4.44
CA ASP A 116 -3.05 15.40 -4.73
C ASP A 116 -2.63 15.09 -6.17
N LYS A 117 -2.10 16.07 -6.86
CA LYS A 117 -1.69 15.94 -8.26
C LYS A 117 -0.22 16.22 -8.43
N TYR A 118 0.38 15.46 -9.34
CA TYR A 118 1.75 15.69 -9.76
C TYR A 118 1.81 16.90 -10.69
N LYS A 119 2.68 17.86 -10.38
CA LYS A 119 2.91 19.00 -11.27
C LYS A 119 4.06 18.69 -12.21
N LYS A 120 3.77 18.70 -13.51
CA LYS A 120 4.84 18.66 -14.51
C LYS A 120 5.69 19.91 -14.37
N ILE A 121 6.98 19.71 -14.19
CA ILE A 121 7.94 20.81 -14.24
C ILE A 121 8.25 21.01 -15.73
N ALA A 122 7.85 22.15 -16.24
CA ALA A 122 8.13 22.51 -17.62
C ALA A 122 9.64 22.73 -17.83
#